data_399da39a7c2f04b9b2fd0afde80288cc
#
_entry.id   399da39a7c2f04b9b2fd0afde80288cc
#
_cell.length_a   1.000
_cell.length_b   1.000
_cell.length_c   1.000
_cell.angle_alpha   90.00
_cell.angle_beta   90.00
_cell.angle_gamma   90.00
#
_symmetry.space_group_name_H-M   'P 1'
#
loop_
_entity.id
_entity.type
_entity.pdbx_description
1 polymer ?
#
loop_
_entity_poly.entity_id
_entity_poly.type
_entity_poly.pdbx_seq_one_letter_code
_entity_poly.pdbx_strand_id
1 'polypeptide(L)'
;MKKDLTFLGIETSCDETAASVVRQDRDGNIKILSNVVSSQVNEHLKFGGVVPENAARSHAEKIDIIIKKAMEDSKCEFTELDGVAATAGPGLLVCLMVGLSAGKSIAGILKKPFLAINHLEGHALTPRIFNKVEFPYLLLLVSGGHTQFLIVDGIGKYKRIGTTIDDALGETFDKTAKMIGLEFPGGPKIEKLAENGNENAYVLPRPILNHPGCNLSFAGLKTAILQLSSKIKSEKDKENLAASFQKTINEILNVKCKSAMNEFSSTHKKNKKVFVISGGVAANKSIRNNLDQLSKEMGFENFFPPIELCSDNAAMIAWAGIERFKNGIEDNLDVLAKPRWPLDPDAPFLKGAGVKY
;
A
#
# COMPACT_ATOMS: atom_id res chain seq x y z
N MET A 1 32.93 5.89 -9.55
CA MET A 1 32.37 7.05 -8.79
C MET A 1 30.87 6.83 -8.66
N LYS A 2 30.32 6.92 -7.44
CA LYS A 2 28.87 6.93 -7.28
C LYS A 2 28.31 8.17 -7.98
N LYS A 3 27.34 8.00 -8.85
CA LYS A 3 26.66 9.05 -9.60
C LYS A 3 25.31 9.33 -8.94
N ASP A 4 24.82 10.54 -9.03
CA ASP A 4 23.42 10.82 -8.70
C ASP A 4 22.51 10.01 -9.65
N LEU A 5 21.41 9.50 -9.12
CA LEU A 5 20.41 8.75 -9.88
C LEU A 5 19.08 9.48 -9.80
N THR A 6 18.52 9.85 -10.96
CA THR A 6 17.23 10.54 -11.07
C THR A 6 16.28 9.71 -11.90
N PHE A 7 15.15 9.31 -11.30
CA PHE A 7 14.17 8.44 -11.94
C PHE A 7 12.80 9.10 -11.99
N LEU A 8 12.12 8.92 -13.12
CA LEU A 8 10.69 9.17 -13.26
C LEU A 8 9.93 7.92 -12.85
N GLY A 9 9.00 8.05 -11.91
CA GLY A 9 8.03 7.00 -11.55
C GLY A 9 6.65 7.31 -12.12
N ILE A 10 5.92 6.27 -12.52
CA ILE A 10 4.54 6.35 -13.03
C ILE A 10 3.69 5.29 -12.33
N GLU A 11 2.55 5.71 -11.75
CA GLU A 11 1.60 4.84 -11.05
C GLU A 11 0.20 5.01 -11.65
N THR A 12 -0.40 3.89 -12.09
CA THR A 12 -1.78 3.84 -12.62
C THR A 12 -2.45 2.49 -12.32
N SER A 13 -2.14 1.83 -11.21
CA SER A 13 -2.62 0.46 -10.97
C SER A 13 -4.10 0.36 -10.62
N CYS A 14 -4.72 1.43 -10.11
CA CYS A 14 -6.12 1.44 -9.67
C CYS A 14 -6.85 2.74 -10.06
N ASP A 15 -7.01 3.69 -9.16
CA ASP A 15 -7.79 4.92 -9.34
C ASP A 15 -6.99 6.21 -9.08
N GLU A 16 -5.69 6.12 -8.91
CA GLU A 16 -4.76 7.25 -8.89
C GLU A 16 -3.91 7.28 -10.16
N THR A 17 -3.91 8.43 -10.85
CA THR A 17 -2.92 8.73 -11.91
C THR A 17 -1.80 9.54 -11.27
N ALA A 18 -0.61 8.99 -11.18
CA ALA A 18 0.49 9.71 -10.56
C ALA A 18 1.80 9.64 -11.37
N ALA A 19 2.59 10.72 -11.26
CA ALA A 19 3.97 10.77 -11.73
C ALA A 19 4.84 11.51 -10.71
N SER A 20 6.09 11.07 -10.56
CA SER A 20 7.03 11.61 -9.59
C SER A 20 8.45 11.55 -10.10
N VAL A 21 9.26 12.55 -9.77
CA VAL A 21 10.71 12.51 -9.99
C VAL A 21 11.40 12.38 -8.64
N VAL A 22 12.20 11.32 -8.49
CA VAL A 22 12.98 11.05 -7.28
C VAL A 22 14.45 11.03 -7.64
N ARG A 23 15.28 11.65 -6.79
CA ARG A 23 16.74 11.66 -6.93
C ARG A 23 17.39 11.05 -5.69
N GLN A 24 18.34 10.16 -5.91
CA GLN A 24 19.32 9.77 -4.90
C GLN A 24 20.67 10.39 -5.28
N ASP A 25 21.25 11.17 -4.38
CA ASP A 25 22.57 11.74 -4.58
C ASP A 25 23.70 10.71 -4.34
N ARG A 26 24.94 11.09 -4.69
CA ARG A 26 26.12 10.24 -4.53
C ARG A 26 26.42 9.85 -3.07
N ASP A 27 25.90 10.59 -2.11
CA ASP A 27 26.06 10.33 -0.68
C ASP A 27 24.96 9.39 -0.15
N GLY A 28 23.96 9.09 -1.00
CA GLY A 28 22.85 8.19 -0.69
C GLY A 28 21.63 8.89 -0.12
N ASN A 29 21.62 10.24 -0.04
CA ASN A 29 20.44 10.99 0.39
C ASN A 29 19.38 10.95 -0.71
N ILE A 30 18.12 10.77 -0.30
CA ILE A 30 16.99 10.64 -1.21
C ILE A 30 16.16 11.91 -1.14
N LYS A 31 15.77 12.42 -2.31
CA LYS A 31 14.92 13.60 -2.43
C LYS A 31 13.81 13.34 -3.42
N ILE A 32 12.57 13.49 -2.98
CA ILE A 32 11.41 13.56 -3.86
C ILE A 32 11.39 14.98 -4.43
N LEU A 33 11.69 15.11 -5.73
CA LEU A 33 11.74 16.41 -6.41
C LEU A 33 10.36 16.87 -6.82
N SER A 34 9.47 15.93 -7.15
CA SER A 34 8.05 16.16 -7.41
C SER A 34 7.25 14.90 -7.10
N ASN A 35 5.98 15.05 -6.74
CA ASN A 35 5.03 13.92 -6.61
C ASN A 35 3.63 14.44 -6.93
N VAL A 36 3.20 14.25 -8.15
CA VAL A 36 1.90 14.72 -8.66
C VAL A 36 0.94 13.55 -8.68
N VAL A 37 -0.17 13.67 -7.97
CA VAL A 37 -1.21 12.65 -7.86
C VAL A 37 -2.56 13.26 -8.26
N SER A 38 -3.27 12.59 -9.15
CA SER A 38 -4.65 12.89 -9.51
C SER A 38 -5.53 11.71 -9.13
N SER A 39 -6.27 11.84 -8.03
CA SER A 39 -7.23 10.82 -7.59
C SER A 39 -8.53 10.91 -8.38
N GLN A 40 -9.10 9.75 -8.67
CA GLN A 40 -10.38 9.59 -9.37
C GLN A 40 -11.53 9.27 -8.41
N VAL A 41 -11.34 9.44 -7.10
CA VAL A 41 -12.35 9.14 -6.07
C VAL A 41 -13.70 9.77 -6.42
N ASN A 42 -13.73 11.03 -6.82
CA ASN A 42 -14.98 11.75 -7.17
C ASN A 42 -15.69 11.15 -8.39
N GLU A 43 -14.94 10.59 -9.34
CA GLU A 43 -15.47 9.97 -10.56
C GLU A 43 -16.15 8.62 -10.23
N HIS A 44 -15.67 7.93 -9.19
CA HIS A 44 -16.15 6.63 -8.76
C HIS A 44 -17.22 6.66 -7.66
N LEU A 45 -17.42 7.80 -6.97
CA LEU A 45 -18.39 7.95 -5.88
C LEU A 45 -19.80 7.43 -6.26
N LYS A 46 -20.30 7.81 -7.44
CA LYS A 46 -21.64 7.43 -7.93
C LYS A 46 -21.82 5.93 -8.17
N PHE A 47 -20.71 5.18 -8.30
CA PHE A 47 -20.73 3.74 -8.49
C PHE A 47 -20.49 2.97 -7.18
N GLY A 48 -20.07 3.67 -6.13
CA GLY A 48 -19.74 3.08 -4.83
C GLY A 48 -18.51 2.18 -4.83
N GLY A 49 -17.59 2.43 -5.76
CA GLY A 49 -16.32 1.72 -5.94
C GLY A 49 -15.73 1.93 -7.33
N VAL A 50 -14.49 1.49 -7.54
CA VAL A 50 -13.75 1.69 -8.78
C VAL A 50 -14.37 0.87 -9.93
N VAL A 51 -14.64 1.55 -11.05
CA VAL A 51 -15.05 0.94 -12.32
C VAL A 51 -13.85 0.90 -13.26
N PRO A 52 -13.29 -0.28 -13.56
CA PRO A 52 -11.99 -0.40 -14.24
C PRO A 52 -11.91 0.33 -15.59
N GLU A 53 -12.97 0.25 -16.42
CA GLU A 53 -12.99 0.91 -17.72
C GLU A 53 -12.98 2.44 -17.60
N ASN A 54 -13.77 2.99 -16.67
CA ASN A 54 -13.79 4.43 -16.41
C ASN A 54 -12.43 4.90 -15.86
N ALA A 55 -11.84 4.12 -14.95
CA ALA A 55 -10.52 4.42 -14.42
C ALA A 55 -9.45 4.47 -15.53
N ALA A 56 -9.43 3.49 -16.43
CA ALA A 56 -8.48 3.45 -17.53
C ALA A 56 -8.64 4.65 -18.49
N ARG A 57 -9.87 5.06 -18.79
CA ARG A 57 -10.14 6.26 -19.62
C ARG A 57 -9.62 7.52 -18.93
N SER A 58 -9.91 7.70 -17.66
CA SER A 58 -9.43 8.84 -16.89
C SER A 58 -7.88 8.87 -16.80
N HIS A 59 -7.22 7.70 -16.65
CA HIS A 59 -5.77 7.63 -16.76
C HIS A 59 -5.28 8.10 -18.13
N ALA A 60 -5.87 7.60 -19.23
CA ALA A 60 -5.47 7.95 -20.58
C ALA A 60 -5.62 9.44 -20.88
N GLU A 61 -6.65 10.08 -20.31
CA GLU A 61 -6.91 11.52 -20.47
C GLU A 61 -5.95 12.42 -19.68
N LYS A 62 -5.30 11.90 -18.64
CA LYS A 62 -4.53 12.70 -17.67
C LYS A 62 -3.03 12.41 -17.66
N ILE A 63 -2.61 11.23 -18.15
CA ILE A 63 -1.26 10.73 -17.92
C ILE A 63 -0.16 11.66 -18.46
N ASP A 64 -0.35 12.25 -19.63
CA ASP A 64 0.60 13.18 -20.26
C ASP A 64 0.69 14.48 -19.46
N ILE A 65 -0.45 15.02 -19.02
CA ILE A 65 -0.53 16.24 -18.20
C ILE A 65 0.18 16.02 -16.85
N ILE A 66 -0.07 14.88 -16.20
CA ILE A 66 0.50 14.54 -14.90
C ILE A 66 2.02 14.34 -15.01
N ILE A 67 2.50 13.64 -16.05
CA ILE A 67 3.93 13.46 -16.29
C ILE A 67 4.59 14.80 -16.57
N LYS A 68 4.02 15.62 -17.47
CA LYS A 68 4.54 16.96 -17.78
C LYS A 68 4.66 17.80 -16.50
N LYS A 69 3.60 17.84 -15.70
CA LYS A 69 3.58 18.58 -14.44
C LYS A 69 4.64 18.07 -13.46
N ALA A 70 4.83 16.75 -13.35
CA ALA A 70 5.85 16.19 -12.47
C ALA A 70 7.27 16.59 -12.90
N MET A 71 7.54 16.63 -14.20
CA MET A 71 8.82 17.10 -14.74
C MET A 71 9.02 18.60 -14.47
N GLU A 72 8.01 19.43 -14.74
CA GLU A 72 8.07 20.88 -14.47
C GLU A 72 8.30 21.18 -12.98
N ASP A 73 7.52 20.55 -12.09
CA ASP A 73 7.62 20.74 -10.63
C ASP A 73 9.00 20.28 -10.11
N SER A 74 9.60 19.25 -10.70
CA SER A 74 10.93 18.75 -10.35
C SER A 74 12.07 19.65 -10.82
N LYS A 75 11.82 20.53 -11.78
CA LYS A 75 12.82 21.34 -12.50
C LYS A 75 13.89 20.49 -13.19
N CYS A 76 13.55 19.30 -13.61
CA CYS A 76 14.43 18.39 -14.35
C CYS A 76 14.00 18.29 -15.80
N GLU A 77 14.95 18.26 -16.72
CA GLU A 77 14.71 17.93 -18.11
C GLU A 77 14.63 16.41 -18.30
N PHE A 78 13.87 15.93 -19.28
CA PHE A 78 13.78 14.49 -19.58
C PHE A 78 15.14 13.85 -19.88
N THR A 79 16.07 14.60 -20.44
CA THR A 79 17.44 14.14 -20.75
C THR A 79 18.29 13.88 -19.50
N GLU A 80 17.93 14.49 -18.37
CA GLU A 80 18.63 14.33 -17.09
C GLU A 80 18.19 13.08 -16.33
N LEU A 81 17.12 12.42 -16.76
CA LEU A 81 16.68 11.16 -16.18
C LEU A 81 17.70 10.05 -16.41
N ASP A 82 17.97 9.25 -15.40
CA ASP A 82 18.81 8.05 -15.48
C ASP A 82 17.99 6.78 -15.75
N GLY A 83 16.68 6.82 -15.51
CA GLY A 83 15.77 5.72 -15.81
C GLY A 83 14.30 6.10 -15.60
N VAL A 84 13.42 5.22 -16.08
CA VAL A 84 11.98 5.34 -15.96
C VAL A 84 11.43 4.07 -15.30
N ALA A 85 10.61 4.25 -14.30
CA ALA A 85 9.94 3.18 -13.58
C ALA A 85 8.42 3.32 -13.74
N ALA A 86 7.74 2.23 -14.06
CA ALA A 86 6.28 2.24 -14.13
C ALA A 86 5.71 1.00 -13.45
N THR A 87 4.55 1.14 -12.81
CA THR A 87 3.85 0.01 -12.22
C THR A 87 3.37 -0.96 -13.29
N ALA A 88 3.84 -2.20 -13.19
CA ALA A 88 3.46 -3.28 -14.10
C ALA A 88 2.47 -4.27 -13.46
N GLY A 89 2.18 -4.12 -12.17
CA GLY A 89 1.24 -4.93 -11.39
C GLY A 89 1.65 -5.07 -9.92
N PRO A 90 0.82 -5.71 -9.09
CA PRO A 90 -0.57 -6.08 -9.39
C PRO A 90 -1.48 -4.85 -9.52
N GLY A 91 -2.65 -5.04 -10.15
CA GLY A 91 -3.63 -3.95 -10.34
C GLY A 91 -4.66 -4.27 -11.43
N LEU A 92 -5.46 -3.29 -11.78
CA LEU A 92 -6.44 -3.39 -12.85
C LEU A 92 -5.72 -3.39 -14.22
N LEU A 93 -5.87 -4.48 -15.00
CA LEU A 93 -5.12 -4.67 -16.24
C LEU A 93 -5.15 -3.45 -17.16
N VAL A 94 -6.35 -2.94 -17.44
CA VAL A 94 -6.55 -1.80 -18.36
C VAL A 94 -5.93 -0.51 -17.82
N CYS A 95 -5.90 -0.32 -16.51
CA CYS A 95 -5.25 0.82 -15.86
C CYS A 95 -3.73 0.70 -15.93
N LEU A 96 -3.19 -0.48 -15.58
CA LEU A 96 -1.75 -0.76 -15.67
C LEU A 96 -1.19 -0.51 -17.08
N MET A 97 -1.95 -0.89 -18.12
CA MET A 97 -1.52 -0.71 -19.51
C MET A 97 -1.26 0.75 -19.88
N VAL A 98 -1.98 1.71 -19.29
CA VAL A 98 -1.80 3.14 -19.58
C VAL A 98 -0.43 3.62 -19.09
N GLY A 99 -0.15 3.48 -17.80
CA GLY A 99 1.10 3.93 -17.20
C GLY A 99 2.32 3.16 -17.73
N LEU A 100 2.15 1.83 -17.90
CA LEU A 100 3.22 0.97 -18.43
C LEU A 100 3.60 1.36 -19.86
N SER A 101 2.61 1.65 -20.73
CA SER A 101 2.87 2.09 -22.12
C SER A 101 3.54 3.47 -22.16
N ALA A 102 3.08 4.42 -21.33
CA ALA A 102 3.70 5.74 -21.23
C ALA A 102 5.17 5.63 -20.76
N GLY A 103 5.43 4.88 -19.70
CA GLY A 103 6.78 4.67 -19.18
C GLY A 103 7.73 4.03 -20.18
N LYS A 104 7.29 2.98 -20.88
CA LYS A 104 8.05 2.33 -21.94
C LYS A 104 8.38 3.27 -23.11
N SER A 105 7.40 4.07 -23.54
CA SER A 105 7.57 5.02 -24.63
C SER A 105 8.63 6.06 -24.28
N ILE A 106 8.56 6.63 -23.07
CA ILE A 106 9.55 7.62 -22.61
C ILE A 106 10.94 6.97 -22.50
N ALA A 107 11.06 5.81 -21.87
CA ALA A 107 12.33 5.10 -21.74
C ALA A 107 12.95 4.77 -23.11
N GLY A 108 12.13 4.29 -24.05
CA GLY A 108 12.56 3.94 -25.40
C GLY A 108 13.05 5.14 -26.20
N ILE A 109 12.33 6.26 -26.17
CA ILE A 109 12.72 7.50 -26.85
C ILE A 109 14.03 8.06 -26.25
N LEU A 110 14.14 8.07 -24.93
CA LEU A 110 15.31 8.59 -24.22
C LEU A 110 16.50 7.61 -24.24
N LYS A 111 16.29 6.37 -24.67
CA LYS A 111 17.28 5.27 -24.58
C LYS A 111 17.80 5.10 -23.15
N LYS A 112 16.91 5.13 -22.18
CA LYS A 112 17.20 4.98 -20.75
C LYS A 112 16.69 3.63 -20.25
N PRO A 113 17.27 3.09 -19.16
CA PRO A 113 16.77 1.92 -18.48
C PRO A 113 15.28 2.04 -18.16
N PHE A 114 14.55 0.95 -18.37
CA PHE A 114 13.15 0.81 -17.96
C PHE A 114 13.03 -0.20 -16.83
N LEU A 115 12.18 0.10 -15.86
CA LEU A 115 11.92 -0.77 -14.71
C LEU A 115 10.42 -0.97 -14.52
N ALA A 116 10.01 -2.22 -14.68
CA ALA A 116 8.65 -2.68 -14.40
C ALA A 116 8.52 -2.97 -12.89
N ILE A 117 7.80 -2.14 -12.18
CA ILE A 117 7.73 -2.18 -10.73
C ILE A 117 6.50 -2.96 -10.27
N ASN A 118 6.70 -3.82 -9.28
CA ASN A 118 5.60 -4.38 -8.51
C ASN A 118 5.07 -3.30 -7.57
N HIS A 119 3.78 -2.97 -7.68
CA HIS A 119 3.10 -1.96 -6.86
C HIS A 119 3.30 -2.18 -5.35
N LEU A 120 3.22 -3.44 -4.91
CA LEU A 120 3.41 -3.78 -3.50
C LEU A 120 4.87 -3.62 -3.05
N GLU A 121 5.84 -3.79 -3.96
CA GLU A 121 7.25 -3.49 -3.71
C GLU A 121 7.47 -1.99 -3.53
N GLY A 122 6.76 -1.15 -4.30
CA GLY A 122 6.73 0.30 -4.09
C GLY A 122 6.35 0.65 -2.65
N HIS A 123 5.22 0.14 -2.17
CA HIS A 123 4.80 0.33 -0.79
C HIS A 123 5.79 -0.25 0.24
N ALA A 124 6.35 -1.43 -0.03
CA ALA A 124 7.29 -2.07 0.88
C ALA A 124 8.57 -1.24 1.09
N LEU A 125 9.04 -0.57 0.04
CA LEU A 125 10.29 0.20 0.05
C LEU A 125 10.11 1.67 0.43
N THR A 126 8.89 2.21 0.44
CA THR A 126 8.59 3.61 0.75
C THR A 126 9.24 4.12 2.05
N PRO A 127 9.22 3.40 3.18
CA PRO A 127 9.87 3.88 4.41
C PRO A 127 11.37 4.09 4.28
N ARG A 128 12.03 3.45 3.33
CA ARG A 128 13.45 3.61 3.06
C ARG A 128 13.81 4.95 2.41
N ILE A 129 12.82 5.69 1.91
CA ILE A 129 13.02 7.05 1.39
C ILE A 129 13.43 8.01 2.51
N PHE A 130 12.82 7.88 3.69
CA PHE A 130 12.96 8.83 4.79
C PHE A 130 13.81 8.32 5.94
N ASN A 131 13.93 7.01 6.07
CA ASN A 131 14.57 6.35 7.18
C ASN A 131 15.66 5.40 6.67
N LYS A 132 16.75 5.29 7.39
CA LYS A 132 17.79 4.31 7.10
C LYS A 132 17.35 2.90 7.53
N VAL A 133 16.23 2.44 6.96
CA VAL A 133 15.74 1.08 7.18
C VAL A 133 16.60 0.12 6.38
N GLU A 134 17.33 -0.75 7.08
CA GLU A 134 18.17 -1.79 6.47
C GLU A 134 17.43 -3.12 6.43
N PHE A 135 17.79 -3.97 5.48
CA PHE A 135 17.31 -5.33 5.40
C PHE A 135 18.01 -6.25 6.42
N PRO A 136 17.39 -7.29 6.91
CA PRO A 136 15.98 -7.62 6.75
C PRO A 136 15.07 -6.83 7.70
N TYR A 137 13.79 -6.70 7.36
CA TYR A 137 12.76 -6.16 8.25
C TYR A 137 11.42 -6.89 8.09
N LEU A 138 10.59 -6.85 9.14
CA LEU A 138 9.21 -7.30 9.09
C LEU A 138 8.34 -6.19 8.50
N LEU A 139 7.47 -6.53 7.55
CA LEU A 139 6.53 -5.61 6.92
C LEU A 139 5.09 -6.07 7.18
N LEU A 140 4.25 -5.14 7.65
CA LEU A 140 2.79 -5.23 7.53
C LEU A 140 2.35 -4.32 6.38
N LEU A 141 1.94 -4.93 5.28
CA LEU A 141 1.38 -4.24 4.14
C LEU A 141 -0.14 -4.22 4.27
N VAL A 142 -0.75 -3.04 4.38
CA VAL A 142 -2.19 -2.84 4.60
C VAL A 142 -2.74 -1.77 3.66
N SER A 143 -3.44 -2.20 2.62
CA SER A 143 -4.03 -1.33 1.60
C SER A 143 -5.51 -1.66 1.35
N GLY A 144 -6.12 -1.00 0.38
CA GLY A 144 -7.48 -1.30 -0.08
C GLY A 144 -7.64 -2.74 -0.57
N GLY A 145 -6.65 -3.26 -1.28
CA GLY A 145 -6.70 -4.59 -1.89
C GLY A 145 -5.83 -5.66 -1.23
N HIS A 146 -4.92 -5.29 -0.33
CA HIS A 146 -3.95 -6.23 0.24
C HIS A 146 -3.78 -6.05 1.74
N THR A 147 -3.64 -7.18 2.44
CA THR A 147 -3.27 -7.20 3.87
C THR A 147 -2.37 -8.41 4.09
N GLN A 148 -1.06 -8.15 4.27
CA GLN A 148 -0.04 -9.22 4.30
C GLN A 148 1.06 -8.89 5.32
N PHE A 149 1.58 -9.94 5.95
CA PHE A 149 2.85 -9.91 6.67
C PHE A 149 3.94 -10.50 5.80
N LEU A 150 5.01 -9.76 5.62
CA LEU A 150 6.17 -10.15 4.81
C LEU A 150 7.47 -9.97 5.61
N ILE A 151 8.40 -10.88 5.45
CA ILE A 151 9.80 -10.64 5.78
C ILE A 151 10.45 -10.14 4.50
N VAL A 152 11.11 -9.00 4.59
CA VAL A 152 11.80 -8.35 3.46
C VAL A 152 13.29 -8.53 3.67
N ASP A 153 13.87 -9.50 2.97
CA ASP A 153 15.31 -9.84 3.08
C ASP A 153 16.18 -9.01 2.13
N GLY A 154 15.57 -8.35 1.17
CA GLY A 154 16.26 -7.54 0.17
C GLY A 154 15.35 -7.15 -0.98
N ILE A 155 15.90 -6.44 -1.96
CA ILE A 155 15.18 -6.09 -3.19
C ILE A 155 14.85 -7.38 -3.96
N GLY A 156 13.56 -7.57 -4.27
CA GLY A 156 13.08 -8.80 -4.93
C GLY A 156 13.10 -10.06 -4.04
N LYS A 157 13.38 -9.94 -2.74
CA LYS A 157 13.47 -11.05 -1.80
C LYS A 157 12.45 -10.88 -0.67
N TYR A 158 11.28 -11.39 -0.90
CA TYR A 158 10.12 -11.28 0.00
C TYR A 158 9.65 -12.67 0.42
N LYS A 159 9.35 -12.84 1.71
CA LYS A 159 8.76 -14.07 2.25
C LYS A 159 7.45 -13.71 2.95
N ARG A 160 6.34 -14.19 2.41
CA ARG A 160 5.03 -14.01 3.02
C ARG A 160 4.84 -14.98 4.17
N ILE A 161 4.66 -14.48 5.39
CA ILE A 161 4.41 -15.27 6.59
C ILE A 161 2.93 -15.25 7.03
N GLY A 162 2.13 -14.34 6.49
CA GLY A 162 0.70 -14.26 6.73
C GLY A 162 0.00 -13.36 5.72
N THR A 163 -1.29 -13.58 5.53
CA THR A 163 -2.15 -12.76 4.67
C THR A 163 -3.58 -12.83 5.15
N THR A 164 -4.41 -11.86 4.71
CA THR A 164 -5.86 -12.04 4.87
C THR A 164 -6.33 -13.24 4.04
N ILE A 165 -7.24 -14.04 4.61
CA ILE A 165 -7.84 -15.18 3.92
C ILE A 165 -9.17 -14.83 3.22
N ASP A 166 -9.60 -13.58 3.36
CA ASP A 166 -10.85 -13.06 2.79
C ASP A 166 -10.71 -11.58 2.40
N ASP A 167 -11.46 -10.66 2.96
CA ASP A 167 -11.40 -9.24 2.63
C ASP A 167 -10.05 -8.61 3.07
N ALA A 168 -9.53 -7.65 2.31
CA ALA A 168 -8.42 -6.81 2.76
C ALA A 168 -8.91 -5.82 3.84
N LEU A 169 -7.98 -5.32 4.66
CA LEU A 169 -8.33 -4.44 5.78
C LEU A 169 -8.95 -3.12 5.29
N GLY A 170 -8.38 -2.49 4.26
CA GLY A 170 -8.93 -1.26 3.69
C GLY A 170 -10.33 -1.49 3.09
N GLU A 171 -10.49 -2.57 2.33
CA GLU A 171 -11.81 -2.98 1.82
C GLU A 171 -12.82 -3.21 2.96
N THR A 172 -12.37 -3.73 4.11
CA THR A 172 -13.22 -3.93 5.29
C THR A 172 -13.68 -2.58 5.87
N PHE A 173 -12.80 -1.58 5.93
CA PHE A 173 -13.17 -0.22 6.33
C PHE A 173 -14.20 0.39 5.36
N ASP A 174 -13.97 0.30 4.05
CA ASP A 174 -14.86 0.86 3.03
C ASP A 174 -16.24 0.19 3.04
N LYS A 175 -16.28 -1.13 3.16
CA LYS A 175 -17.55 -1.87 3.29
C LYS A 175 -18.30 -1.53 4.57
N THR A 176 -17.57 -1.39 5.70
CA THR A 176 -18.17 -0.98 6.98
C THR A 176 -18.77 0.42 6.87
N ALA A 177 -18.05 1.37 6.29
CA ALA A 177 -18.51 2.73 6.04
C ALA A 177 -19.81 2.74 5.22
N LYS A 178 -19.83 2.00 4.10
CA LYS A 178 -21.00 1.87 3.24
C LYS A 178 -22.21 1.31 3.98
N MET A 179 -22.03 0.31 4.85
CA MET A 179 -23.12 -0.32 5.63
C MET A 179 -23.77 0.63 6.64
N ILE A 180 -23.05 1.64 7.12
CA ILE A 180 -23.58 2.65 8.05
C ILE A 180 -23.91 3.99 7.36
N GLY A 181 -23.94 3.99 6.02
CA GLY A 181 -24.36 5.15 5.23
C GLY A 181 -23.30 6.23 5.06
N LEU A 182 -22.01 5.89 5.18
CA LEU A 182 -20.92 6.79 4.85
C LEU A 182 -20.45 6.59 3.40
N GLU A 183 -19.99 7.66 2.78
CA GLU A 183 -19.45 7.63 1.41
C GLU A 183 -18.03 7.10 1.36
N PHE A 184 -17.62 6.67 0.18
CA PHE A 184 -16.22 6.34 -0.15
C PHE A 184 -15.31 7.60 -0.16
N PRO A 185 -14.02 7.53 0.22
CA PRO A 185 -13.37 6.42 0.91
C PRO A 185 -13.80 6.31 2.37
N GLY A 186 -14.02 5.07 2.83
CA GLY A 186 -14.61 4.80 4.14
C GLY A 186 -13.62 4.90 5.31
N GLY A 187 -12.35 4.54 5.09
CA GLY A 187 -11.35 4.50 6.15
C GLY A 187 -11.24 5.78 6.98
N PRO A 188 -10.97 6.95 6.37
CA PRO A 188 -10.88 8.22 7.08
C PRO A 188 -12.18 8.64 7.77
N LYS A 189 -13.34 8.30 7.18
CA LYS A 189 -14.65 8.64 7.73
C LYS A 189 -14.99 7.79 8.96
N ILE A 190 -14.67 6.50 8.94
CA ILE A 190 -14.78 5.61 10.11
C ILE A 190 -13.86 6.09 11.23
N GLU A 191 -12.61 6.41 10.93
CA GLU A 191 -11.64 6.91 11.92
C GLU A 191 -12.17 8.16 12.63
N LYS A 192 -12.60 9.16 11.85
CA LYS A 192 -13.14 10.41 12.39
C LYS A 192 -14.40 10.18 13.23
N LEU A 193 -15.31 9.30 12.78
CA LEU A 193 -16.54 8.99 13.49
C LEU A 193 -16.26 8.26 14.81
N ALA A 194 -15.25 7.39 14.81
CA ALA A 194 -14.84 6.61 15.99
C ALA A 194 -14.29 7.48 17.14
N GLU A 195 -13.76 8.67 16.85
CA GLU A 195 -13.23 9.59 17.87
C GLU A 195 -14.28 9.98 18.93
N ASN A 196 -15.56 10.03 18.54
CA ASN A 196 -16.65 10.45 19.41
C ASN A 196 -17.46 9.28 19.99
N GLY A 197 -17.16 8.04 19.61
CA GLY A 197 -17.92 6.86 19.97
C GLY A 197 -17.46 6.17 21.24
N ASN A 198 -18.34 5.35 21.81
CA ASN A 198 -17.97 4.41 22.87
C ASN A 198 -17.48 3.10 22.24
N GLU A 199 -16.20 2.81 22.39
CA GLU A 199 -15.56 1.62 21.84
C GLU A 199 -16.06 0.27 22.43
N ASN A 200 -16.79 0.32 23.54
CA ASN A 200 -17.35 -0.85 24.21
C ASN A 200 -18.87 -1.02 23.97
N ALA A 201 -19.47 -0.19 23.12
CA ALA A 201 -20.92 -0.24 22.87
C ALA A 201 -21.37 -1.51 22.16
N TYR A 202 -20.52 -2.06 21.29
CA TYR A 202 -20.83 -3.27 20.53
C TYR A 202 -19.71 -4.30 20.67
N VAL A 203 -20.10 -5.55 20.96
CA VAL A 203 -19.17 -6.69 20.94
C VAL A 203 -19.12 -7.26 19.54
N LEU A 204 -18.00 -7.09 18.85
CA LEU A 204 -17.77 -7.56 17.50
C LEU A 204 -16.89 -8.82 17.48
N PRO A 205 -17.11 -9.74 16.53
CA PRO A 205 -16.30 -10.95 16.43
C PRO A 205 -14.86 -10.63 16.00
N ARG A 206 -13.94 -11.49 16.40
CA ARG A 206 -12.53 -11.46 16.03
C ARG A 206 -12.19 -12.75 15.27
N PRO A 207 -12.46 -12.81 13.96
CA PRO A 207 -12.29 -14.03 13.19
C PRO A 207 -10.84 -14.54 13.26
N ILE A 208 -10.68 -15.84 13.35
CA ILE A 208 -9.40 -16.56 13.43
C ILE A 208 -8.35 -16.00 14.41
N LEU A 209 -8.78 -15.20 15.41
CA LEU A 209 -7.83 -14.58 16.36
C LEU A 209 -6.94 -15.61 17.04
N ASN A 210 -7.54 -16.72 17.50
CA ASN A 210 -6.85 -17.79 18.24
C ASN A 210 -6.24 -18.87 17.33
N HIS A 211 -6.38 -18.76 15.99
CA HIS A 211 -5.70 -19.67 15.08
C HIS A 211 -4.20 -19.34 15.04
N PRO A 212 -3.34 -20.38 15.06
CA PRO A 212 -1.89 -20.19 15.00
C PRO A 212 -1.47 -19.53 13.67
N GLY A 213 -0.29 -18.87 13.71
CA GLY A 213 0.27 -18.18 12.55
C GLY A 213 -0.26 -16.75 12.39
N CYS A 214 0.13 -16.13 11.28
CA CYS A 214 -0.03 -14.69 11.03
C CYS A 214 -1.19 -14.36 10.07
N ASN A 215 -2.02 -15.33 9.68
CA ASN A 215 -3.15 -15.07 8.79
C ASN A 215 -4.24 -14.25 9.49
N LEU A 216 -4.93 -13.41 8.71
CA LEU A 216 -6.02 -12.55 9.14
C LEU A 216 -7.32 -12.93 8.43
N SER A 217 -8.45 -12.54 9.04
CA SER A 217 -9.78 -12.64 8.43
C SER A 217 -10.68 -11.51 8.93
N PHE A 218 -11.47 -10.95 8.04
CA PHE A 218 -12.38 -9.84 8.33
C PHE A 218 -13.82 -10.11 7.88
N ALA A 219 -14.10 -11.18 7.12
CA ALA A 219 -15.45 -11.47 6.59
C ALA A 219 -16.48 -11.67 7.69
N GLY A 220 -16.13 -12.36 8.79
CA GLY A 220 -17.02 -12.54 9.93
C GLY A 220 -17.36 -11.22 10.63
N LEU A 221 -16.41 -10.30 10.72
CA LEU A 221 -16.61 -8.94 11.24
C LEU A 221 -17.59 -8.16 10.36
N LYS A 222 -17.38 -8.19 9.04
CA LYS A 222 -18.29 -7.58 8.07
C LYS A 222 -19.74 -8.07 8.21
N THR A 223 -19.93 -9.37 8.35
CA THR A 223 -21.27 -9.96 8.54
C THR A 223 -21.93 -9.46 9.82
N ALA A 224 -21.18 -9.38 10.92
CA ALA A 224 -21.71 -8.85 12.18
C ALA A 224 -22.12 -7.37 12.06
N ILE A 225 -21.32 -6.56 11.37
CA ILE A 225 -21.62 -5.14 11.13
C ILE A 225 -22.88 -5.00 10.27
N LEU A 226 -23.04 -5.81 9.22
CA LEU A 226 -24.25 -5.81 8.39
C LEU A 226 -25.51 -6.11 9.22
N GLN A 227 -25.44 -7.06 10.15
CA GLN A 227 -26.56 -7.37 11.05
C GLN A 227 -26.86 -6.23 12.05
N LEU A 228 -25.83 -5.52 12.50
CA LEU A 228 -25.99 -4.38 13.39
C LEU A 228 -26.46 -3.12 12.67
N SER A 229 -26.11 -2.93 11.41
CA SER A 229 -26.46 -1.72 10.64
C SER A 229 -27.96 -1.49 10.57
N SER A 230 -28.78 -2.55 10.53
CA SER A 230 -30.25 -2.46 10.58
C SER A 230 -30.79 -1.94 11.92
N LYS A 231 -29.98 -1.95 12.99
CA LYS A 231 -30.33 -1.47 14.33
C LYS A 231 -29.85 -0.06 14.62
N ILE A 232 -29.00 0.51 13.74
CA ILE A 232 -28.48 1.86 13.84
C ILE A 232 -29.60 2.85 13.52
N LYS A 233 -29.92 3.73 14.48
CA LYS A 233 -31.04 4.71 14.36
C LYS A 233 -30.58 6.15 14.52
N SER A 234 -29.42 6.39 15.12
CA SER A 234 -28.89 7.72 15.43
C SER A 234 -27.46 7.88 14.97
N GLU A 235 -26.99 9.10 14.84
CA GLU A 235 -25.56 9.38 14.60
C GLU A 235 -24.71 8.84 15.76
N LYS A 236 -25.21 8.89 17.00
CA LYS A 236 -24.49 8.31 18.16
C LYS A 236 -24.28 6.80 18.05
N ASP A 237 -25.27 6.08 17.49
CA ASP A 237 -25.10 4.64 17.22
C ASP A 237 -24.02 4.40 16.17
N LYS A 238 -23.93 5.24 15.13
CA LYS A 238 -22.87 5.14 14.12
C LYS A 238 -21.50 5.41 14.73
N GLU A 239 -21.35 6.46 15.55
CA GLU A 239 -20.11 6.76 16.28
C GLU A 239 -19.69 5.57 17.14
N ASN A 240 -20.61 5.02 17.91
CA ASN A 240 -20.36 3.87 18.79
C ASN A 240 -19.94 2.62 18.00
N LEU A 241 -20.60 2.35 16.86
CA LEU A 241 -20.23 1.22 16.01
C LEU A 241 -18.86 1.41 15.36
N ALA A 242 -18.55 2.62 14.88
CA ALA A 242 -17.25 2.95 14.32
C ALA A 242 -16.12 2.80 15.38
N ALA A 243 -16.36 3.25 16.61
CA ALA A 243 -15.40 3.10 17.72
C ALA A 243 -15.18 1.62 18.09
N SER A 244 -16.28 0.84 18.22
CA SER A 244 -16.19 -0.59 18.51
C SER A 244 -15.50 -1.38 17.39
N PHE A 245 -15.74 -0.98 16.14
CA PHE A 245 -15.05 -1.55 14.97
C PHE A 245 -13.55 -1.24 15.00
N GLN A 246 -13.16 0.03 15.19
CA GLN A 246 -11.77 0.45 15.26
C GLN A 246 -11.00 -0.28 16.38
N LYS A 247 -11.62 -0.41 17.55
CA LYS A 247 -11.06 -1.20 18.66
C LYS A 247 -10.86 -2.66 18.28
N THR A 248 -11.87 -3.29 17.67
CA THR A 248 -11.78 -4.70 17.25
C THR A 248 -10.66 -4.92 16.23
N ILE A 249 -10.48 -4.01 15.28
CA ILE A 249 -9.36 -4.04 14.32
C ILE A 249 -8.02 -3.95 15.06
N ASN A 250 -7.87 -3.02 16.00
CA ASN A 250 -6.65 -2.88 16.79
C ASN A 250 -6.32 -4.15 17.58
N GLU A 251 -7.31 -4.79 18.18
CA GLU A 251 -7.13 -6.05 18.92
C GLU A 251 -6.71 -7.21 17.99
N ILE A 252 -7.32 -7.32 16.80
CA ILE A 252 -6.91 -8.32 15.79
C ILE A 252 -5.47 -8.08 15.35
N LEU A 253 -5.12 -6.83 15.03
CA LEU A 253 -3.77 -6.48 14.61
C LEU A 253 -2.75 -6.74 15.72
N ASN A 254 -3.05 -6.40 16.98
CA ASN A 254 -2.14 -6.67 18.10
C ASN A 254 -1.74 -8.14 18.20
N VAL A 255 -2.72 -9.04 18.18
CA VAL A 255 -2.44 -10.48 18.29
C VAL A 255 -1.64 -10.98 17.10
N LYS A 256 -2.01 -10.59 15.88
CA LYS A 256 -1.37 -11.10 14.66
C LYS A 256 0.00 -10.46 14.40
N CYS A 257 0.17 -9.16 14.70
CA CYS A 257 1.48 -8.51 14.67
C CYS A 257 2.44 -9.11 15.70
N LYS A 258 1.96 -9.41 16.91
CA LYS A 258 2.77 -10.10 17.93
C LYS A 258 3.25 -11.48 17.46
N SER A 259 2.38 -12.24 16.78
CA SER A 259 2.75 -13.52 16.17
C SER A 259 3.82 -13.34 15.08
N ALA A 260 3.66 -12.36 14.19
CA ALA A 260 4.61 -12.05 13.13
C ALA A 260 5.97 -11.57 13.67
N MET A 261 5.97 -10.73 14.71
CA MET A 261 7.19 -10.27 15.39
C MET A 261 7.95 -11.41 16.06
N ASN A 262 7.23 -12.37 16.67
CA ASN A 262 7.83 -13.58 17.25
C ASN A 262 8.44 -14.46 16.16
N GLU A 263 7.76 -14.66 15.03
CA GLU A 263 8.28 -15.43 13.89
C GLU A 263 9.54 -14.78 13.32
N PHE A 264 9.51 -13.46 13.06
CA PHE A 264 10.69 -12.72 12.62
C PHE A 264 11.85 -12.87 13.62
N SER A 265 11.59 -12.69 14.92
CA SER A 265 12.64 -12.80 15.96
C SER A 265 13.22 -14.20 16.06
N SER A 266 12.45 -15.24 15.77
CA SER A 266 12.92 -16.64 15.79
C SER A 266 13.84 -16.98 14.62
N THR A 267 13.56 -16.42 13.44
CA THR A 267 14.28 -16.67 12.18
C THR A 267 15.45 -15.72 11.97
N HIS A 268 15.38 -14.48 12.48
CA HIS A 268 16.37 -13.41 12.30
C HIS A 268 17.01 -12.95 13.61
N LYS A 269 17.46 -13.91 14.43
CA LYS A 269 17.96 -13.72 15.81
C LYS A 269 19.07 -12.67 15.96
N LYS A 270 19.91 -12.51 14.94
CA LYS A 270 21.08 -11.61 14.95
C LYS A 270 20.82 -10.25 14.34
N ASN A 271 19.65 -10.04 13.74
CA ASN A 271 19.31 -8.83 13.03
C ASN A 271 18.62 -7.82 13.96
N LYS A 272 18.73 -6.55 13.58
CA LYS A 272 17.95 -5.49 14.23
C LYS A 272 16.45 -5.78 14.04
N LYS A 273 15.68 -5.63 15.11
CA LYS A 273 14.23 -5.85 15.06
C LYS A 273 13.55 -4.60 14.53
N VAL A 274 13.25 -4.60 13.25
CA VAL A 274 12.59 -3.49 12.55
C VAL A 274 11.22 -3.95 12.06
N PHE A 275 10.20 -3.15 12.33
CA PHE A 275 8.82 -3.36 11.87
C PHE A 275 8.36 -2.18 11.04
N VAL A 276 8.05 -2.43 9.78
CA VAL A 276 7.54 -1.47 8.81
C VAL A 276 6.05 -1.68 8.62
N ILE A 277 5.27 -0.60 8.63
CA ILE A 277 3.84 -0.62 8.35
C ILE A 277 3.59 0.33 7.17
N SER A 278 3.05 -0.18 6.06
CA SER A 278 2.89 0.59 4.82
C SER A 278 1.58 0.26 4.09
N GLY A 279 1.18 1.13 3.16
CA GLY A 279 -0.09 1.07 2.44
C GLY A 279 -1.13 2.04 3.00
N GLY A 280 -2.23 2.28 2.28
CA GLY A 280 -3.21 3.32 2.60
C GLY A 280 -3.78 3.25 4.01
N VAL A 281 -4.01 2.06 4.55
CA VAL A 281 -4.53 1.89 5.93
C VAL A 281 -3.50 2.29 6.99
N ALA A 282 -2.21 2.30 6.65
CA ALA A 282 -1.16 2.80 7.54
C ALA A 282 -1.26 4.32 7.82
N ALA A 283 -2.14 5.05 7.15
CA ALA A 283 -2.47 6.43 7.48
C ALA A 283 -3.36 6.57 8.72
N ASN A 284 -4.12 5.52 9.09
CA ASN A 284 -5.03 5.54 10.26
C ASN A 284 -4.27 5.75 11.56
N LYS A 285 -4.55 6.86 12.25
CA LYS A 285 -3.83 7.28 13.47
C LYS A 285 -4.01 6.32 14.63
N SER A 286 -5.23 5.75 14.78
CA SER A 286 -5.52 4.79 15.85
C SER A 286 -4.68 3.51 15.65
N ILE A 287 -4.57 3.01 14.43
CA ILE A 287 -3.72 1.85 14.09
C ILE A 287 -2.24 2.20 14.33
N ARG A 288 -1.77 3.37 13.88
CA ARG A 288 -0.38 3.82 14.12
C ARG A 288 -0.03 3.82 15.60
N ASN A 289 -0.85 4.47 16.42
CA ASN A 289 -0.60 4.59 17.85
C ASN A 289 -0.60 3.21 18.54
N ASN A 290 -1.54 2.36 18.17
CA ASN A 290 -1.65 1.00 18.70
C ASN A 290 -0.44 0.14 18.33
N LEU A 291 0.01 0.18 17.07
CA LEU A 291 1.17 -0.61 16.63
C LEU A 291 2.51 -0.01 17.09
N ASP A 292 2.59 1.30 17.30
CA ASP A 292 3.76 1.94 17.93
C ASP A 292 3.96 1.44 19.37
N GLN A 293 2.88 1.40 20.15
CA GLN A 293 2.92 0.85 21.50
C GLN A 293 3.33 -0.63 21.49
N LEU A 294 2.69 -1.46 20.68
CA LEU A 294 3.02 -2.88 20.55
C LEU A 294 4.48 -3.09 20.15
N SER A 295 4.99 -2.30 19.22
CA SER A 295 6.39 -2.40 18.76
C SER A 295 7.36 -2.15 19.90
N LYS A 296 7.11 -1.12 20.72
CA LYS A 296 7.92 -0.83 21.90
C LYS A 296 7.90 -1.97 22.92
N GLU A 297 6.73 -2.54 23.19
CA GLU A 297 6.56 -3.69 24.09
C GLU A 297 7.33 -4.93 23.60
N MET A 298 7.39 -5.14 22.27
CA MET A 298 8.07 -6.27 21.66
C MET A 298 9.57 -6.01 21.36
N GLY A 299 10.07 -4.80 21.65
CA GLY A 299 11.44 -4.39 21.38
C GLY A 299 11.77 -4.21 19.89
N PHE A 300 10.78 -3.80 19.10
CA PHE A 300 10.95 -3.45 17.69
C PHE A 300 11.03 -1.94 17.51
N GLU A 301 11.91 -1.49 16.64
CA GLU A 301 11.85 -0.14 16.07
C GLU A 301 10.85 -0.15 14.92
N ASN A 302 9.86 0.74 14.94
CA ASN A 302 8.84 0.77 13.91
C ASN A 302 8.96 1.99 13.01
N PHE A 303 8.57 1.81 11.75
CA PHE A 303 8.56 2.86 10.73
C PHE A 303 7.24 2.87 9.96
N PHE A 304 6.71 4.08 9.80
CA PHE A 304 5.56 4.39 8.96
C PHE A 304 5.98 5.42 7.91
N PRO A 305 5.50 5.32 6.67
CA PRO A 305 5.62 6.42 5.74
C PRO A 305 4.93 7.68 6.27
N PRO A 306 5.33 8.89 5.83
CA PRO A 306 4.51 10.08 5.94
C PRO A 306 3.08 9.81 5.41
N ILE A 307 2.08 10.44 6.02
CA ILE A 307 0.65 10.15 5.71
C ILE A 307 0.35 10.32 4.22
N GLU A 308 0.91 11.36 3.61
CA GLU A 308 0.76 11.69 2.19
C GLU A 308 1.36 10.65 1.23
N LEU A 309 2.19 9.74 1.74
CA LEU A 309 2.82 8.67 0.97
C LEU A 309 2.33 7.26 1.36
N CYS A 310 1.32 7.19 2.22
CA CYS A 310 0.66 5.92 2.54
C CYS A 310 -0.24 5.44 1.40
N SER A 311 -0.94 6.36 0.72
CA SER A 311 -1.76 6.06 -0.47
C SER A 311 -0.90 5.86 -1.71
N ASP A 312 -1.54 5.39 -2.79
CA ASP A 312 -0.88 5.17 -4.07
C ASP A 312 -0.27 6.47 -4.61
N ASN A 313 0.99 6.40 -4.98
CA ASN A 313 1.76 7.54 -5.46
C ASN A 313 2.93 7.07 -6.32
N ALA A 314 3.48 7.96 -7.14
CA ALA A 314 4.55 7.59 -8.05
C ALA A 314 5.96 7.72 -7.44
N ALA A 315 6.11 8.39 -6.29
CA ALA A 315 7.41 8.49 -5.61
C ALA A 315 7.88 7.11 -5.13
N MET A 316 6.96 6.25 -4.65
CA MET A 316 7.27 4.88 -4.27
C MET A 316 7.74 4.04 -5.47
N ILE A 317 7.20 4.32 -6.66
CA ILE A 317 7.55 3.61 -7.90
C ILE A 317 8.92 4.06 -8.41
N ALA A 318 9.17 5.38 -8.44
CA ALA A 318 10.48 5.91 -8.79
C ALA A 318 11.57 5.40 -7.85
N TRP A 319 11.29 5.38 -6.55
CA TRP A 319 12.22 4.88 -5.54
C TRP A 319 12.51 3.37 -5.69
N ALA A 320 11.48 2.56 -5.86
CA ALA A 320 11.65 1.13 -6.13
C ALA A 320 12.48 0.90 -7.41
N GLY A 321 12.28 1.75 -8.43
CA GLY A 321 13.09 1.75 -9.64
C GLY A 321 14.57 2.00 -9.36
N ILE A 322 14.91 3.02 -8.57
CA ILE A 322 16.29 3.32 -8.17
C ILE A 322 16.91 2.14 -7.41
N GLU A 323 16.18 1.57 -6.44
CA GLU A 323 16.67 0.44 -5.66
C GLU A 323 16.92 -0.80 -6.53
N ARG A 324 16.02 -1.13 -7.46
CA ARG A 324 16.19 -2.24 -8.41
C ARG A 324 17.36 -2.00 -9.35
N PHE A 325 17.46 -0.81 -9.94
CA PHE A 325 18.55 -0.43 -10.83
C PHE A 325 19.92 -0.56 -10.16
N LYS A 326 20.06 -0.10 -8.91
CA LYS A 326 21.29 -0.25 -8.11
C LYS A 326 21.68 -1.71 -7.85
N ASN A 327 20.73 -2.61 -7.88
CA ASN A 327 20.93 -4.05 -7.75
C ASN A 327 21.11 -4.75 -9.10
N GLY A 328 21.29 -4.00 -10.19
CA GLY A 328 21.52 -4.54 -11.54
C GLY A 328 20.27 -5.16 -12.17
N ILE A 329 19.08 -4.77 -11.71
CA ILE A 329 17.81 -5.26 -12.24
C ILE A 329 17.28 -4.21 -13.21
N GLU A 330 17.12 -4.60 -14.47
CA GLU A 330 16.49 -3.81 -15.53
C GLU A 330 15.51 -4.71 -16.29
N ASP A 331 14.48 -4.11 -16.88
CA ASP A 331 13.47 -4.82 -17.63
C ASP A 331 13.51 -4.41 -19.11
N ASN A 332 13.19 -5.35 -20.01
CA ASN A 332 13.04 -5.05 -21.42
C ASN A 332 11.73 -4.31 -21.70
N LEU A 333 11.65 -3.61 -22.84
CA LEU A 333 10.43 -2.89 -23.22
C LEU A 333 9.28 -3.81 -23.65
N ASP A 334 9.50 -5.11 -23.80
CA ASP A 334 8.47 -6.12 -24.09
C ASP A 334 7.74 -6.65 -22.84
N VAL A 335 8.18 -6.26 -21.61
CA VAL A 335 7.54 -6.67 -20.36
C VAL A 335 6.03 -6.39 -20.39
N LEU A 336 5.22 -7.35 -19.94
CA LEU A 336 3.76 -7.26 -19.93
C LEU A 336 3.23 -6.81 -18.58
N ALA A 337 2.04 -6.19 -18.58
CA ALA A 337 1.28 -5.95 -17.36
C ALA A 337 0.90 -7.27 -16.67
N LYS A 338 1.06 -7.31 -15.35
CA LYS A 338 0.79 -8.48 -14.51
C LYS A 338 -0.30 -8.13 -13.48
N PRO A 339 -1.60 -8.25 -13.82
CA PRO A 339 -2.70 -7.91 -12.91
C PRO A 339 -2.62 -8.66 -11.58
N ARG A 340 -2.03 -9.84 -11.62
CA ARG A 340 -1.74 -10.70 -10.46
C ARG A 340 -0.23 -10.90 -10.39
N TRP A 341 0.39 -10.30 -9.40
CA TRP A 341 1.84 -10.37 -9.22
C TRP A 341 2.18 -10.38 -7.73
N PRO A 342 2.17 -11.56 -7.09
CA PRO A 342 2.54 -11.66 -5.68
C PRO A 342 4.00 -11.26 -5.48
N LEU A 343 4.33 -10.65 -4.34
CA LEU A 343 5.72 -10.37 -3.95
C LEU A 343 6.49 -11.66 -3.65
N ASP A 344 5.82 -12.64 -3.06
CA ASP A 344 6.36 -13.97 -2.79
C ASP A 344 5.64 -14.99 -3.68
N PRO A 345 6.24 -15.37 -4.82
CA PRO A 345 5.63 -16.34 -5.73
C PRO A 345 5.57 -17.76 -5.17
N ASP A 346 6.43 -18.08 -4.19
CA ASP A 346 6.52 -19.41 -3.58
C ASP A 346 5.56 -19.57 -2.39
N ALA A 347 4.87 -18.49 -2.00
CA ALA A 347 3.93 -18.53 -0.90
C ALA A 347 2.74 -19.47 -1.19
N PRO A 348 2.34 -20.32 -0.21
CA PRO A 348 1.27 -21.29 -0.43
C PRO A 348 -0.06 -20.60 -0.79
N PHE A 349 -0.78 -21.21 -1.73
CA PHE A 349 -2.15 -20.80 -2.03
C PHE A 349 -3.06 -21.08 -0.83
N LEU A 350 -3.84 -20.09 -0.40
CA LEU A 350 -4.83 -20.24 0.66
C LEU A 350 -6.23 -20.38 0.04
N LYS A 351 -6.85 -21.56 0.18
CA LYS A 351 -8.25 -21.78 -0.23
C LYS A 351 -9.18 -20.87 0.58
N GLY A 352 -10.10 -20.20 -0.08
CA GLY A 352 -11.06 -19.30 0.56
C GLY A 352 -10.52 -17.91 0.86
N ALA A 353 -9.24 -17.68 0.67
CA ALA A 353 -8.75 -16.34 0.53
C ALA A 353 -9.38 -15.74 -0.73
N GLY A 354 -10.01 -14.60 -0.61
CA GLY A 354 -10.18 -13.73 -1.76
C GLY A 354 -8.83 -13.23 -2.25
N VAL A 355 -7.84 -14.13 -2.29
CA VAL A 355 -6.52 -13.86 -2.85
C VAL A 355 -6.76 -13.63 -4.31
N LYS A 356 -7.04 -12.38 -4.62
CA LYS A 356 -6.97 -11.89 -5.97
C LYS A 356 -5.50 -11.98 -6.36
N TYR A 357 -5.15 -13.12 -6.94
CA TYR A 357 -3.88 -13.30 -7.63
C TYR A 357 -3.85 -12.45 -8.88
#